data_ed82b1a31b69c0e0e9ec814b67090d7d
#
_entry.id   ed82b1a31b69c0e0e9ec814b67090d7d
#
_cell.length_a   1.000
_cell.length_b   1.000
_cell.length_c   1.000
_cell.angle_alpha   90.00
_cell.angle_beta   90.00
_cell.angle_gamma   90.00
#
_symmetry.space_group_name_H-M   'P 1'
#
loop_
_entity.id
_entity.type
_entity.pdbx_description
1 polymer ?
#
loop_
_entity_poly.entity_id
_entity_poly.type
_entity_poly.pdbx_seq_one_letter_code
_entity_poly.pdbx_strand_id
1 'polypeptide(L)'
;MGLWMIQSVRRELGEQTGTRPSFPELIAAAQEASSFAGIVSTGDDRFLAPKSMIKEVKAACKDGGKPVPATSGEVMQTIYNSLSHDYQAAIQELQSLTGKEYTSINIVGGGSQDMYLNQMTANATQLPVFAGPTEGTALGNLMVQMIRAGEFKDLADARASIKKSFTILECDPQ
;
A
#
# COMPACT_ATOMS: atom_id res chain seq x y z
N MET A 1 6.14 -5.90 -6.22
CA MET A 1 5.90 -4.49 -6.61
C MET A 1 5.07 -3.85 -5.51
N GLY A 2 4.81 -2.58 -5.55
CA GLY A 2 3.99 -1.90 -4.55
C GLY A 2 3.07 -0.89 -5.24
N LEU A 3 2.86 0.27 -4.63
CA LEU A 3 2.04 1.37 -5.16
C LEU A 3 2.47 1.87 -6.56
N TRP A 4 3.65 1.47 -7.04
CA TRP A 4 4.09 1.68 -8.42
C TRP A 4 3.08 1.15 -9.45
N MET A 5 2.43 0.01 -9.19
CA MET A 5 1.42 -0.55 -10.09
C MET A 5 0.23 0.41 -10.23
N ILE A 6 -0.26 0.97 -9.13
CA ILE A 6 -1.35 1.96 -9.10
C ILE A 6 -0.95 3.23 -9.87
N GLN A 7 0.27 3.73 -9.62
CA GLN A 7 0.78 4.91 -10.34
C GLN A 7 0.90 4.66 -11.84
N SER A 8 1.30 3.46 -12.24
CA SER A 8 1.41 3.08 -13.65
C SER A 8 0.04 3.00 -14.33
N VAL A 9 -0.97 2.40 -13.68
CA VAL A 9 -2.36 2.39 -14.17
C VAL A 9 -2.87 3.82 -14.31
N ARG A 10 -2.66 4.67 -13.29
CA ARG A 10 -3.07 6.07 -13.30
C ARG A 10 -2.47 6.84 -14.48
N ARG A 11 -1.18 6.66 -14.75
CA ARG A 11 -0.49 7.26 -15.88
C ARG A 11 -1.07 6.77 -17.20
N GLU A 12 -1.23 5.48 -17.37
CA GLU A 12 -1.75 4.85 -18.59
C GLU A 12 -3.18 5.32 -18.91
N LEU A 13 -4.06 5.40 -17.91
CA LEU A 13 -5.41 5.94 -18.06
C LEU A 13 -5.38 7.41 -18.51
N GLY A 14 -4.47 8.22 -17.95
CA GLY A 14 -4.29 9.61 -18.37
C GLY A 14 -3.83 9.76 -19.83
N GLU A 15 -2.95 8.87 -20.29
CA GLU A 15 -2.49 8.84 -21.69
C GLU A 15 -3.61 8.40 -22.64
N GLN A 16 -4.50 7.50 -22.22
CA GLN A 16 -5.62 7.02 -23.03
C GLN A 16 -6.77 8.00 -23.12
N THR A 17 -7.06 8.75 -22.07
CA THR A 17 -8.25 9.62 -21.96
C THR A 17 -7.93 11.11 -22.12
N GLY A 18 -6.66 11.48 -22.13
CA GLY A 18 -6.21 12.89 -22.12
C GLY A 18 -6.29 13.56 -20.75
N THR A 19 -6.89 12.92 -19.75
CA THR A 19 -7.01 13.45 -18.38
C THR A 19 -6.60 12.39 -17.37
N ARG A 20 -5.59 12.70 -16.55
CA ARG A 20 -5.11 11.77 -15.55
C ARG A 20 -6.08 11.73 -14.35
N PRO A 21 -6.70 10.58 -14.02
CA PRO A 21 -7.60 10.50 -12.89
C PRO A 21 -6.85 10.80 -11.57
N SER A 22 -7.53 11.36 -10.59
CA SER A 22 -7.01 11.53 -9.24
C SER A 22 -6.93 10.18 -8.51
N PHE A 23 -6.14 10.10 -7.43
CA PHE A 23 -6.13 8.91 -6.59
C PHE A 23 -7.49 8.62 -5.94
N PRO A 24 -8.23 9.62 -5.39
CA PRO A 24 -9.57 9.38 -4.87
C PRO A 24 -10.55 8.78 -5.91
N GLU A 25 -10.50 9.21 -7.18
CA GLU A 25 -11.33 8.63 -8.24
C GLU A 25 -10.99 7.16 -8.51
N LEU A 26 -9.70 6.80 -8.51
CA LEU A 26 -9.25 5.43 -8.68
C LEU A 26 -9.63 4.54 -7.49
N ILE A 27 -9.54 5.07 -6.27
CA ILE A 27 -9.95 4.39 -5.05
C ILE A 27 -11.46 4.14 -5.08
N ALA A 28 -12.26 5.16 -5.42
CA ALA A 28 -13.71 5.00 -5.54
C ALA A 28 -14.09 3.94 -6.58
N ALA A 29 -13.45 3.95 -7.76
CA ALA A 29 -13.68 2.94 -8.78
C ALA A 29 -13.32 1.50 -8.31
N ALA A 30 -12.25 1.36 -7.51
CA ALA A 30 -11.90 0.07 -6.91
C ALA A 30 -12.94 -0.37 -5.88
N GLN A 31 -13.40 0.55 -5.03
CA GLN A 31 -14.44 0.27 -4.02
C GLN A 31 -15.77 -0.17 -4.66
N GLU A 32 -16.18 0.46 -5.77
CA GLU A 32 -17.34 0.03 -6.55
C GLU A 32 -17.17 -1.39 -7.11
N ALA A 33 -15.93 -1.80 -7.39
CA ALA A 33 -15.56 -3.13 -7.85
C ALA A 33 -15.11 -4.07 -6.71
N SER A 34 -15.41 -3.77 -5.45
CA SER A 34 -14.90 -4.48 -4.26
C SER A 34 -15.22 -5.98 -4.22
N SER A 35 -16.28 -6.43 -4.90
CA SER A 35 -16.63 -7.84 -5.03
C SER A 35 -15.79 -8.59 -6.09
N PHE A 36 -14.96 -7.88 -6.87
CA PHE A 36 -14.14 -8.50 -7.91
C PHE A 36 -12.96 -9.27 -7.29
N ALA A 37 -12.89 -10.57 -7.57
CA ALA A 37 -11.93 -11.50 -6.95
C ALA A 37 -10.64 -11.72 -7.76
N GLY A 38 -10.26 -10.77 -8.62
CA GLY A 38 -8.98 -10.83 -9.34
C GLY A 38 -7.81 -10.71 -8.37
N ILE A 39 -6.77 -11.49 -8.58
CA ILE A 39 -5.53 -11.48 -7.81
C ILE A 39 -4.36 -11.92 -8.68
N VAL A 40 -3.20 -11.31 -8.51
CA VAL A 40 -1.95 -11.62 -9.20
C VAL A 40 -0.78 -11.62 -8.22
N SER A 41 0.33 -12.26 -8.56
CA SER A 41 1.57 -12.14 -7.77
C SER A 41 2.25 -10.81 -8.11
N THR A 42 2.28 -9.85 -7.17
CA THR A 42 2.88 -8.54 -7.45
C THR A 42 4.41 -8.59 -7.58
N GLY A 43 5.04 -9.69 -7.18
CA GLY A 43 6.47 -9.93 -7.34
C GLY A 43 6.90 -10.38 -8.74
N ASP A 44 5.96 -10.64 -9.67
CA ASP A 44 6.27 -11.07 -11.03
C ASP A 44 7.00 -9.95 -11.79
N ASP A 45 8.09 -10.31 -12.49
CA ASP A 45 8.94 -9.40 -13.25
C ASP A 45 8.20 -8.65 -14.37
N ARG A 46 7.07 -9.21 -14.85
CA ARG A 46 6.18 -8.54 -15.82
C ARG A 46 5.72 -7.15 -15.38
N PHE A 47 5.66 -6.90 -14.06
CA PHE A 47 5.22 -5.63 -13.49
C PHE A 47 6.35 -4.63 -13.22
N LEU A 48 7.61 -4.98 -13.48
CA LEU A 48 8.77 -4.10 -13.23
C LEU A 48 8.73 -2.83 -14.10
N ALA A 49 8.60 -3.00 -15.41
CA ALA A 49 8.59 -1.88 -16.36
C ALA A 49 7.73 -2.22 -17.61
N PRO A 50 6.45 -2.55 -17.44
CA PRO A 50 5.61 -2.93 -18.57
C PRO A 50 5.28 -1.73 -19.46
N LYS A 51 5.08 -1.98 -20.75
CA LYS A 51 4.54 -0.97 -21.67
C LYS A 51 3.10 -0.59 -21.31
N SER A 52 2.33 -1.53 -20.75
CA SER A 52 0.96 -1.33 -20.27
C SER A 52 0.74 -2.18 -19.03
N MET A 53 0.62 -1.53 -17.89
CA MET A 53 0.33 -2.20 -16.61
C MET A 53 -1.06 -2.87 -16.64
N ILE A 54 -2.03 -2.22 -17.27
CA ILE A 54 -3.40 -2.75 -17.38
C ILE A 54 -3.41 -4.05 -18.16
N LYS A 55 -2.68 -4.14 -19.27
CA LYS A 55 -2.59 -5.37 -20.07
C LYS A 55 -1.88 -6.48 -19.31
N GLU A 56 -0.81 -6.17 -18.60
CA GLU A 56 -0.07 -7.18 -17.82
C GLU A 56 -0.90 -7.72 -16.65
N VAL A 57 -1.66 -6.88 -15.94
CA VAL A 57 -2.58 -7.34 -14.90
C VAL A 57 -3.63 -8.29 -15.48
N LYS A 58 -4.24 -7.91 -16.62
CA LYS A 58 -5.22 -8.78 -17.31
C LYS A 58 -4.61 -10.12 -17.76
N ALA A 59 -3.42 -10.07 -18.35
CA ALA A 59 -2.70 -11.28 -18.79
C ALA A 59 -2.34 -12.17 -17.60
N ALA A 60 -1.82 -11.61 -16.52
CA ALA A 60 -1.48 -12.36 -15.31
C ALA A 60 -2.70 -13.05 -14.68
N CYS A 61 -3.85 -12.38 -14.63
CA CYS A 61 -5.11 -12.99 -14.17
C CYS A 61 -5.49 -14.17 -15.07
N LYS A 62 -5.44 -13.98 -16.39
CA LYS A 62 -5.76 -15.03 -17.37
C LYS A 62 -4.84 -16.25 -17.22
N ASP A 63 -3.53 -16.00 -17.16
CA ASP A 63 -2.51 -17.04 -17.03
C ASP A 63 -2.66 -17.84 -15.72
N GLY A 64 -3.06 -17.14 -14.64
CA GLY A 64 -3.33 -17.74 -13.33
C GLY A 64 -4.72 -18.37 -13.18
N GLY A 65 -5.55 -18.39 -14.23
CA GLY A 65 -6.92 -18.91 -14.18
C GLY A 65 -7.83 -18.10 -13.23
N LYS A 66 -7.53 -16.82 -13.03
CA LYS A 66 -8.30 -15.91 -12.18
C LYS A 66 -9.27 -15.05 -13.02
N PRO A 67 -10.31 -14.46 -12.42
CA PRO A 67 -11.16 -13.52 -13.12
C PRO A 67 -10.35 -12.43 -13.78
N VAL A 68 -10.60 -12.17 -15.07
CA VAL A 68 -9.88 -11.16 -15.85
C VAL A 68 -10.62 -9.83 -15.74
N PRO A 69 -9.98 -8.77 -15.22
CA PRO A 69 -10.65 -7.49 -15.04
C PRO A 69 -11.05 -6.84 -16.37
N ALA A 70 -12.28 -6.37 -16.49
CA ALA A 70 -12.82 -5.70 -17.67
C ALA A 70 -12.66 -4.17 -17.57
N THR A 71 -13.00 -3.61 -16.40
CA THR A 71 -13.01 -2.16 -16.13
C THR A 71 -11.72 -1.69 -15.44
N SER A 72 -11.49 -0.38 -15.41
CA SER A 72 -10.38 0.22 -14.63
C SER A 72 -10.55 -0.01 -13.13
N GLY A 73 -11.78 0.02 -12.62
CA GLY A 73 -12.08 -0.28 -11.22
C GLY A 73 -11.70 -1.72 -10.86
N GLU A 74 -12.03 -2.71 -11.69
CA GLU A 74 -11.65 -4.11 -11.48
C GLU A 74 -10.12 -4.32 -11.58
N VAL A 75 -9.43 -3.57 -12.48
CA VAL A 75 -7.95 -3.60 -12.53
C VAL A 75 -7.38 -3.06 -11.21
N MET A 76 -7.88 -1.93 -10.72
CA MET A 76 -7.46 -1.36 -9.45
C MET A 76 -7.76 -2.30 -8.29
N GLN A 77 -8.96 -2.88 -8.24
CA GLN A 77 -9.34 -3.84 -7.20
C GLN A 77 -8.44 -5.09 -7.22
N THR A 78 -8.09 -5.60 -8.41
CA THR A 78 -7.11 -6.69 -8.55
C THR A 78 -5.76 -6.33 -7.92
N ILE A 79 -5.27 -5.11 -8.15
CA ILE A 79 -4.00 -4.65 -7.55
C ILE A 79 -4.13 -4.54 -6.04
N TYR A 80 -5.22 -3.98 -5.52
CA TYR A 80 -5.47 -3.87 -4.08
C TYR A 80 -5.55 -5.24 -3.39
N ASN A 81 -6.30 -6.18 -3.97
CA ASN A 81 -6.37 -7.57 -3.47
C ASN A 81 -4.97 -8.21 -3.42
N SER A 82 -4.19 -8.01 -4.48
CA SER A 82 -2.85 -8.58 -4.60
C SER A 82 -1.88 -8.01 -3.56
N LEU A 83 -1.87 -6.67 -3.39
CA LEU A 83 -1.01 -6.00 -2.42
C LEU A 83 -1.34 -6.39 -0.98
N SER A 84 -2.63 -6.41 -0.60
CA SER A 84 -3.04 -6.80 0.74
C SER A 84 -2.70 -8.26 1.06
N HIS A 85 -2.87 -9.16 0.07
CA HIS A 85 -2.47 -10.57 0.18
C HIS A 85 -0.94 -10.72 0.34
N ASP A 86 -0.16 -9.99 -0.44
CA ASP A 86 1.30 -10.05 -0.36
C ASP A 86 1.82 -9.48 0.96
N TYR A 87 1.16 -8.45 1.53
CA TYR A 87 1.50 -7.95 2.86
C TYR A 87 1.19 -8.98 3.96
N GLN A 88 0.07 -9.69 3.85
CA GLN A 88 -0.23 -10.81 4.75
C GLN A 88 0.84 -11.89 4.68
N ALA A 89 1.20 -12.33 3.47
CA ALA A 89 2.24 -13.34 3.27
C ALA A 89 3.60 -12.88 3.83
N ALA A 90 3.98 -11.61 3.62
CA ALA A 90 5.22 -11.05 4.13
C ALA A 90 5.26 -11.01 5.67
N ILE A 91 4.15 -10.67 6.34
CA ILE A 91 4.08 -10.71 7.80
C ILE A 91 4.23 -12.14 8.33
N GLN A 92 3.56 -13.11 7.70
CA GLN A 92 3.67 -14.53 8.08
C GLN A 92 5.10 -15.06 7.90
N GLU A 93 5.75 -14.70 6.79
CA GLU A 93 7.14 -15.05 6.53
C GLU A 93 8.08 -14.43 7.59
N LEU A 94 7.92 -13.15 7.90
CA LEU A 94 8.70 -12.47 8.93
C LEU A 94 8.52 -13.10 10.31
N GLN A 95 7.30 -13.46 10.67
CA GLN A 95 7.03 -14.19 11.94
C GLN A 95 7.73 -15.53 11.97
N SER A 96 7.65 -16.28 10.87
CA SER A 96 8.33 -17.59 10.74
C SER A 96 9.85 -17.47 10.85
N LEU A 97 10.45 -16.50 10.18
CA LEU A 97 11.90 -16.29 10.15
C LEU A 97 12.46 -15.75 11.47
N THR A 98 11.73 -14.88 12.14
CA THR A 98 12.21 -14.18 13.33
C THR A 98 11.77 -14.83 14.64
N GLY A 99 10.75 -15.69 14.60
CA GLY A 99 10.09 -16.24 15.78
C GLY A 99 9.35 -15.18 16.62
N LYS A 100 9.10 -14.00 16.07
CA LYS A 100 8.44 -12.89 16.77
C LYS A 100 7.00 -12.77 16.32
N GLU A 101 6.11 -12.44 17.25
CA GLU A 101 4.76 -11.99 16.95
C GLU A 101 4.77 -10.47 16.77
N TYR A 102 4.15 -10.02 15.68
CA TYR A 102 3.94 -8.59 15.41
C TYR A 102 2.51 -8.23 15.84
N THR A 103 2.36 -7.09 16.49
CA THR A 103 1.08 -6.63 17.05
C THR A 103 0.47 -5.47 16.29
N SER A 104 1.20 -4.90 15.33
CA SER A 104 0.73 -3.78 14.51
C SER A 104 1.61 -3.59 13.28
N ILE A 105 1.06 -2.88 12.31
CA ILE A 105 1.76 -2.43 11.10
C ILE A 105 1.81 -0.91 11.09
N ASN A 106 2.98 -0.33 10.84
CA ASN A 106 3.13 1.11 10.68
C ASN A 106 3.44 1.44 9.22
N ILE A 107 2.55 2.19 8.57
CA ILE A 107 2.70 2.64 7.18
C ILE A 107 3.04 4.12 7.19
N VAL A 108 4.20 4.49 6.64
CA VAL A 108 4.68 5.87 6.54
C VAL A 108 4.91 6.25 5.08
N GLY A 109 5.06 7.54 4.82
CA GLY A 109 5.25 8.04 3.45
C GLY A 109 3.93 8.15 2.69
N GLY A 110 3.99 8.28 1.36
CA GLY A 110 2.80 8.47 0.52
C GLY A 110 1.75 7.36 0.63
N GLY A 111 2.17 6.12 0.93
CA GLY A 111 1.26 4.99 1.12
C GLY A 111 0.30 5.13 2.30
N SER A 112 0.68 5.92 3.31
CA SER A 112 -0.18 6.18 4.46
C SER A 112 -1.46 6.96 4.12
N GLN A 113 -1.52 7.57 2.94
CA GLN A 113 -2.70 8.33 2.48
C GLN A 113 -3.76 7.45 1.81
N ASP A 114 -3.42 6.23 1.40
CA ASP A 114 -4.36 5.30 0.79
C ASP A 114 -5.10 4.49 1.86
N MET A 115 -6.13 5.10 2.43
CA MET A 115 -6.90 4.50 3.53
C MET A 115 -7.64 3.24 3.10
N TYR A 116 -7.95 3.07 1.81
CA TYR A 116 -8.57 1.85 1.31
C TYR A 116 -7.60 0.67 1.39
N LEU A 117 -6.37 0.85 0.86
CA LEU A 117 -5.33 -0.18 0.97
C LEU A 117 -4.95 -0.45 2.44
N ASN A 118 -4.88 0.60 3.26
CA ASN A 118 -4.54 0.47 4.68
C ASN A 118 -5.60 -0.38 5.43
N GLN A 119 -6.90 -0.17 5.15
CA GLN A 119 -7.97 -0.99 5.72
C GLN A 119 -7.93 -2.43 5.18
N MET A 120 -7.72 -2.62 3.86
CA MET A 120 -7.56 -3.96 3.29
C MET A 120 -6.35 -4.69 3.88
N THR A 121 -5.27 -3.97 4.17
CA THR A 121 -4.08 -4.53 4.84
C THR A 121 -4.40 -4.97 6.25
N ALA A 122 -5.10 -4.14 7.04
CA ALA A 122 -5.54 -4.50 8.39
C ALA A 122 -6.42 -5.77 8.36
N ASN A 123 -7.39 -5.82 7.46
CA ASN A 123 -8.28 -6.96 7.31
C ASN A 123 -7.55 -8.24 6.89
N ALA A 124 -6.62 -8.14 5.95
CA ALA A 124 -5.86 -9.31 5.47
C ALA A 124 -4.87 -9.84 6.53
N THR A 125 -4.17 -8.94 7.22
CA THR A 125 -3.14 -9.33 8.20
C THR A 125 -3.70 -9.62 9.59
N GLN A 126 -4.93 -9.20 9.88
CA GLN A 126 -5.57 -9.23 11.20
C GLN A 126 -4.77 -8.44 12.26
N LEU A 127 -4.06 -7.40 11.80
CA LEU A 127 -3.28 -6.49 12.65
C LEU A 127 -3.76 -5.05 12.47
N PRO A 128 -3.82 -4.24 13.52
CA PRO A 128 -4.09 -2.82 13.39
C PRO A 128 -2.99 -2.14 12.56
N VAL A 129 -3.39 -1.26 11.66
CA VAL A 129 -2.51 -0.48 10.79
C VAL A 129 -2.52 0.98 11.25
N PHE A 130 -1.35 1.52 11.56
CA PHE A 130 -1.13 2.92 11.88
C PHE A 130 -0.55 3.64 10.66
N ALA A 131 -1.34 4.53 10.06
CA ALA A 131 -1.01 5.21 8.82
C ALA A 131 -0.57 6.67 9.07
N GLY A 132 0.68 6.96 8.78
CA GLY A 132 1.32 8.27 8.96
C GLY A 132 2.58 8.24 9.84
N PRO A 133 3.33 9.33 9.83
CA PRO A 133 3.17 10.53 9.01
C PRO A 133 3.58 10.32 7.55
N THR A 134 3.05 11.17 6.65
CA THR A 134 3.35 11.09 5.20
C THR A 134 4.83 11.31 4.91
N GLU A 135 5.49 12.22 5.62
CA GLU A 135 6.91 12.56 5.45
C GLU A 135 7.83 11.76 6.40
N GLY A 136 7.53 10.49 6.62
CA GLY A 136 8.22 9.65 7.61
C GLY A 136 9.75 9.59 7.44
N THR A 137 10.24 9.53 6.20
CA THR A 137 11.69 9.47 5.91
C THR A 137 12.40 10.78 6.29
N ALA A 138 11.84 11.92 5.89
CA ALA A 138 12.39 13.24 6.22
C ALA A 138 12.37 13.50 7.73
N LEU A 139 11.25 13.17 8.37
CA LEU A 139 11.10 13.27 9.82
C LEU A 139 12.08 12.38 10.57
N GLY A 140 12.26 11.13 10.13
CA GLY A 140 13.22 10.21 10.74
C GLY A 140 14.66 10.75 10.68
N ASN A 141 15.06 11.30 9.53
CA ASN A 141 16.37 11.93 9.38
C ASN A 141 16.53 13.15 10.32
N LEU A 142 15.53 14.02 10.36
CA LEU A 142 15.54 15.18 11.25
C LEU A 142 15.61 14.77 12.72
N MET A 143 14.83 13.78 13.16
CA MET A 143 14.82 13.29 14.54
C MET A 143 16.20 12.78 14.99
N VAL A 144 16.90 12.05 14.13
CA VAL A 144 18.27 11.57 14.44
C VAL A 144 19.23 12.75 14.67
N GLN A 145 19.14 13.80 13.85
CA GLN A 145 19.94 15.00 14.02
C GLN A 145 19.58 15.73 15.32
N MET A 146 18.30 15.85 15.66
CA MET A 146 17.83 16.49 16.88
C MET A 146 18.24 15.71 18.14
N ILE A 147 18.22 14.37 18.11
CA ILE A 147 18.76 13.53 19.20
C ILE A 147 20.26 13.83 19.36
N ARG A 148 21.01 13.91 18.26
CA ARG A 148 22.46 14.22 18.31
C ARG A 148 22.74 15.63 18.83
N ALA A 149 21.84 16.59 18.57
CA ALA A 149 21.92 17.95 19.07
C ALA A 149 21.48 18.08 20.55
N GLY A 150 20.91 17.05 21.16
CA GLY A 150 20.44 17.07 22.53
C GLY A 150 19.01 17.60 22.72
N GLU A 151 18.28 17.85 21.63
CA GLU A 151 16.88 18.31 21.67
C GLU A 151 15.91 17.19 22.09
N PHE A 152 16.23 15.94 21.78
CA PHE A 152 15.56 14.74 22.26
C PHE A 152 16.55 13.84 23.00
N LYS A 153 16.08 13.21 24.07
CA LYS A 153 16.88 12.32 24.89
C LYS A 153 17.30 11.06 24.11
N ASP A 154 16.35 10.47 23.39
CA ASP A 154 16.52 9.21 22.67
C ASP A 154 15.44 9.05 21.58
N LEU A 155 15.47 7.90 20.90
CA LEU A 155 14.50 7.57 19.85
C LEU A 155 13.06 7.45 20.36
N ALA A 156 12.86 7.01 21.60
CA ALA A 156 11.52 6.88 22.18
C ALA A 156 10.89 8.25 22.42
N ASP A 157 11.67 9.19 22.93
CA ASP A 157 11.25 10.58 23.14
C ASP A 157 10.92 11.28 21.81
N ALA A 158 11.78 11.13 20.80
CA ALA A 158 11.54 11.65 19.45
C ALA A 158 10.26 11.07 18.81
N ARG A 159 10.02 9.76 18.93
CA ARG A 159 8.80 9.09 18.45
C ARG A 159 7.55 9.57 19.19
N ALA A 160 7.63 9.80 20.49
CA ALA A 160 6.53 10.35 21.26
C ALA A 160 6.17 11.77 20.80
N SER A 161 7.17 12.57 20.44
CA SER A 161 6.96 13.91 19.87
C SER A 161 6.28 13.84 18.50
N ILE A 162 6.69 12.92 17.62
CA ILE A 162 6.03 12.71 16.31
C ILE A 162 4.56 12.36 16.50
N LYS A 163 4.24 11.41 17.40
CA LYS A 163 2.85 11.01 17.67
C LYS A 163 1.97 12.17 18.17
N LYS A 164 2.55 13.16 18.86
CA LYS A 164 1.82 14.35 19.34
C LYS A 164 1.67 15.42 18.26
N SER A 165 2.61 15.47 17.31
CA SER A 165 2.70 16.55 16.32
C SER A 165 2.02 16.23 14.99
N PHE A 166 1.82 14.95 14.67
CA PHE A 166 1.26 14.51 13.41
C PHE A 166 0.06 13.61 13.63
N THR A 167 -0.93 13.72 12.75
CA THR A 167 -2.07 12.81 12.75
C THR A 167 -1.63 11.45 12.24
N ILE A 168 -1.85 10.43 13.05
CA ILE A 168 -1.71 9.02 12.69
C ILE A 168 -3.12 8.44 12.66
N LEU A 169 -3.52 7.92 11.51
CA LEU A 169 -4.82 7.28 11.35
C LEU A 169 -4.69 5.79 11.66
N GLU A 170 -5.70 5.24 12.30
CA GLU A 170 -5.74 3.83 12.70
C GLU A 170 -6.81 3.10 11.90
N CYS A 171 -6.45 1.94 11.34
CA CYS A 171 -7.36 1.00 10.70
C CYS A 171 -7.32 -0.31 11.49
N ASP A 172 -8.40 -0.61 12.19
CA ASP A 172 -8.57 -1.89 12.86
C ASP A 172 -9.12 -2.95 11.89
N PRO A 173 -8.77 -4.23 12.07
CA PRO A 173 -9.39 -5.34 11.33
C PRO A 173 -10.91 -5.38 11.55
N GLN A 174 -11.65 -5.64 10.48
CA GLN A 174 -13.12 -5.72 10.46
C GLN A 174 -13.58 -7.15 10.17
#